data_46f75fa8b306ac7b66bf02a01bb60adf
#
_entry.id   46f75fa8b306ac7b66bf02a01bb60adf
#
_cell.length_a   1.000
_cell.length_b   1.000
_cell.length_c   1.000
_cell.angle_alpha   90.00
_cell.angle_beta   90.00
_cell.angle_gamma   90.00
#
_symmetry.space_group_name_H-M   'P 1'
#
loop_
_entity.id
_entity.type
_entity.pdbx_description
1 polymer ?
#
loop_
_entity_poly.entity_id
_entity_poly.type
_entity_poly.pdbx_seq_one_letter_code
_entity_poly.pdbx_strand_id
1 'polypeptide(L)'
;ESTNTITTSIQESEVGTRAIANSIMQINNHSQQAADACTETARAMNEMTQGIVRVAEDTSQIAHSATIMNTMTAQGNEAVANTVNQMELIEQRSEHFSQIINELNADSNEIGSIMQMITNIAEQTNLLALNAAIEAARAGEAGKGFAVVADEIRKLADQTTNSATKVHDLIFEIQTKTETAVQSMAANNTEVREGTALIHQVGNMFANIQTSVDTLTNQIDDLLALSEEMSASSEQVSASVQEISSTAIHSAEASNEVAAVTEQQLAMIEEVGQATQTLKEMSHELNESTRRFKI
;
A
#
# COMPACT_ATOMS: atom_id res chain seq x y z
N GLU A 1 -65.41 -67.94 6.50
CA GLU A 1 -64.01 -67.58 6.01
C GLU A 1 -63.97 -66.14 5.45
N SER A 2 -64.83 -65.75 4.54
CA SER A 2 -64.85 -64.42 3.89
C SER A 2 -64.93 -63.27 4.87
N THR A 3 -65.76 -63.32 5.94
CA THR A 3 -65.88 -62.28 6.93
C THR A 3 -64.64 -62.10 7.78
N ASN A 4 -63.89 -63.15 8.07
CA ASN A 4 -62.62 -63.02 8.80
C ASN A 4 -61.57 -62.39 7.94
N THR A 5 -61.50 -62.65 6.65
CA THR A 5 -60.58 -62.05 5.69
C THR A 5 -60.90 -60.55 5.61
N ILE A 6 -62.19 -60.13 5.51
CA ILE A 6 -62.58 -58.69 5.49
C ILE A 6 -62.19 -58.01 6.80
N THR A 7 -62.37 -58.67 7.95
CA THR A 7 -61.98 -58.05 9.26
C THR A 7 -60.49 -57.79 9.32
N THR A 8 -59.65 -58.73 8.83
CA THR A 8 -58.17 -58.51 8.74
C THR A 8 -57.82 -57.35 7.82
N SER A 9 -58.46 -57.28 6.63
CA SER A 9 -58.21 -56.16 5.68
C SER A 9 -58.64 -54.82 6.22
N ILE A 10 -59.68 -54.76 7.03
CA ILE A 10 -60.13 -53.56 7.74
C ILE A 10 -59.06 -53.09 8.76
N GLN A 11 -58.54 -54.01 9.56
CA GLN A 11 -57.48 -53.74 10.53
C GLN A 11 -56.18 -53.24 9.84
N GLU A 12 -55.77 -53.90 8.76
CA GLU A 12 -54.61 -53.43 7.98
C GLU A 12 -54.83 -52.07 7.36
N SER A 13 -56.02 -51.76 6.84
CA SER A 13 -56.42 -50.46 6.30
C SER A 13 -56.41 -49.37 7.38
N GLU A 14 -56.93 -49.67 8.58
CA GLU A 14 -56.90 -48.76 9.71
C GLU A 14 -55.47 -48.38 10.11
N VAL A 15 -54.59 -49.40 10.26
CA VAL A 15 -53.16 -49.17 10.58
C VAL A 15 -52.50 -48.34 9.50
N GLY A 16 -52.72 -48.64 8.23
CA GLY A 16 -52.14 -47.87 7.09
C GLY A 16 -52.64 -46.41 7.08
N THR A 17 -53.93 -46.20 7.27
CA THR A 17 -54.56 -44.88 7.30
C THR A 17 -54.05 -44.03 8.48
N ARG A 18 -53.87 -44.62 9.67
CA ARG A 18 -53.24 -43.96 10.83
C ARG A 18 -51.77 -43.59 10.58
N ALA A 19 -51.01 -44.45 9.86
CA ALA A 19 -49.65 -44.16 9.46
C ALA A 19 -49.57 -42.95 8.49
N ILE A 20 -50.54 -42.86 7.56
CA ILE A 20 -50.69 -41.72 6.66
C ILE A 20 -50.94 -40.43 7.46
N ALA A 21 -51.90 -40.45 8.42
CA ALA A 21 -52.20 -39.32 9.27
C ALA A 21 -50.94 -38.80 10.04
N ASN A 22 -50.13 -39.70 10.58
CA ASN A 22 -48.88 -39.36 11.24
C ASN A 22 -47.85 -38.71 10.27
N SER A 23 -47.74 -39.26 9.06
CA SER A 23 -46.86 -38.74 8.03
C SER A 23 -47.25 -37.33 7.60
N ILE A 24 -48.56 -37.03 7.50
CA ILE A 24 -49.12 -35.74 7.18
C ILE A 24 -48.74 -34.69 8.26
N MET A 25 -48.85 -35.06 9.54
CA MET A 25 -48.45 -34.19 10.64
C MET A 25 -46.94 -33.85 10.57
N GLN A 26 -46.11 -34.81 10.21
CA GLN A 26 -44.66 -34.60 10.01
C GLN A 26 -44.39 -33.67 8.82
N ILE A 27 -45.07 -33.86 7.67
CA ILE A 27 -44.94 -32.99 6.50
C ILE A 27 -45.33 -31.55 6.85
N ASN A 28 -46.44 -31.34 7.52
CA ASN A 28 -46.87 -30.00 7.95
C ASN A 28 -45.83 -29.33 8.87
N ASN A 29 -45.26 -30.08 9.82
CA ASN A 29 -44.23 -29.57 10.71
C ASN A 29 -42.93 -29.21 9.93
N HIS A 30 -42.53 -30.05 9.01
CA HIS A 30 -41.36 -29.75 8.15
C HIS A 30 -41.61 -28.58 7.20
N SER A 31 -42.81 -28.43 6.64
CA SER A 31 -43.19 -27.31 5.79
C SER A 31 -43.14 -25.99 6.59
N GLN A 32 -43.64 -25.97 7.83
CA GLN A 32 -43.53 -24.80 8.68
C GLN A 32 -42.08 -24.45 9.01
N GLN A 33 -41.28 -25.43 9.39
CA GLN A 33 -39.85 -25.22 9.65
C GLN A 33 -39.10 -24.70 8.41
N ALA A 34 -39.44 -25.19 7.21
CA ALA A 34 -38.85 -24.71 5.97
C ALA A 34 -39.25 -23.24 5.69
N ALA A 35 -40.53 -22.86 5.93
CA ALA A 35 -40.98 -21.48 5.76
C ALA A 35 -40.28 -20.51 6.74
N ASP A 36 -40.11 -20.94 8.00
CA ASP A 36 -39.40 -20.15 9.03
C ASP A 36 -37.92 -19.97 8.64
N ALA A 37 -37.25 -21.05 8.21
CA ALA A 37 -35.85 -21.00 7.72
C ALA A 37 -35.68 -20.10 6.48
N CYS A 38 -36.65 -20.12 5.55
CA CYS A 38 -36.68 -19.20 4.41
C CYS A 38 -36.76 -17.74 4.84
N THR A 39 -37.59 -17.44 5.85
CA THR A 39 -37.73 -16.07 6.38
C THR A 39 -36.39 -15.58 6.97
N GLU A 40 -35.70 -16.41 7.73
CA GLU A 40 -34.40 -16.06 8.30
C GLU A 40 -33.32 -15.90 7.23
N THR A 41 -33.32 -16.80 6.23
CA THR A 41 -32.39 -16.70 5.10
C THR A 41 -32.62 -15.41 4.29
N ALA A 42 -33.89 -15.05 4.03
CA ALA A 42 -34.24 -13.80 3.33
C ALA A 42 -33.73 -12.58 4.09
N ARG A 43 -33.81 -12.57 5.44
CA ARG A 43 -33.24 -11.50 6.26
C ARG A 43 -31.71 -11.43 6.13
N ALA A 44 -31.03 -12.57 6.21
CA ALA A 44 -29.59 -12.65 6.04
C ALA A 44 -29.14 -12.17 4.64
N MET A 45 -29.89 -12.52 3.58
CA MET A 45 -29.63 -12.04 2.23
C MET A 45 -29.78 -10.52 2.09
N ASN A 46 -30.76 -9.93 2.77
CA ASN A 46 -30.90 -8.47 2.78
C ASN A 46 -29.73 -7.78 3.50
N GLU A 47 -29.27 -8.33 4.63
CA GLU A 47 -28.08 -7.84 5.32
C GLU A 47 -26.82 -7.99 4.45
N MET A 48 -26.69 -9.11 3.73
CA MET A 48 -25.61 -9.35 2.76
C MET A 48 -25.62 -8.31 1.65
N THR A 49 -26.76 -8.02 1.03
CA THR A 49 -26.90 -7.00 -0.01
C THR A 49 -26.47 -5.62 0.49
N GLN A 50 -26.86 -5.24 1.71
CA GLN A 50 -26.41 -3.99 2.33
C GLN A 50 -24.89 -3.99 2.61
N GLY A 51 -24.33 -5.14 2.95
CA GLY A 51 -22.88 -5.32 3.08
C GLY A 51 -22.14 -5.11 1.77
N ILE A 52 -22.66 -5.70 0.68
CA ILE A 52 -22.09 -5.56 -0.68
C ILE A 52 -22.08 -4.09 -1.13
N VAL A 53 -23.18 -3.38 -0.91
CA VAL A 53 -23.25 -1.93 -1.24
C VAL A 53 -22.19 -1.14 -0.49
N ARG A 54 -21.99 -1.42 0.80
CA ARG A 54 -20.93 -0.76 1.58
C ARG A 54 -19.53 -1.09 1.06
N VAL A 55 -19.28 -2.36 0.69
CA VAL A 55 -17.99 -2.76 0.09
C VAL A 55 -17.74 -1.99 -1.21
N ALA A 56 -18.76 -1.82 -2.06
CA ALA A 56 -18.64 -1.05 -3.30
C ALA A 56 -18.36 0.44 -3.04
N GLU A 57 -19.02 1.05 -2.04
CA GLU A 57 -18.78 2.44 -1.62
C GLU A 57 -17.35 2.63 -1.09
N ASP A 58 -16.89 1.76 -0.18
CA ASP A 58 -15.55 1.79 0.39
C ASP A 58 -14.49 1.60 -0.70
N THR A 59 -14.72 0.67 -1.63
CA THR A 59 -13.84 0.41 -2.79
C THR A 59 -13.73 1.65 -3.68
N SER A 60 -14.84 2.37 -3.90
CA SER A 60 -14.83 3.64 -4.64
C SER A 60 -14.00 4.73 -3.95
N GLN A 61 -14.06 4.80 -2.61
CA GLN A 61 -13.22 5.74 -1.84
C GLN A 61 -11.73 5.37 -1.93
N ILE A 62 -11.40 4.08 -1.90
CA ILE A 62 -10.04 3.58 -2.07
C ILE A 62 -9.52 3.93 -3.48
N ALA A 63 -10.36 3.79 -4.53
CA ALA A 63 -10.03 4.18 -5.90
C ALA A 63 -9.69 5.67 -6.00
N HIS A 64 -10.48 6.52 -5.36
CA HIS A 64 -10.19 7.95 -5.30
C HIS A 64 -8.86 8.25 -4.61
N SER A 65 -8.59 7.57 -3.50
CA SER A 65 -7.33 7.72 -2.75
C SER A 65 -6.13 7.24 -3.58
N ALA A 66 -6.26 6.13 -4.33
CA ALA A 66 -5.24 5.63 -5.24
C ALA A 66 -4.93 6.63 -6.36
N THR A 67 -5.94 7.31 -6.91
CA THR A 67 -5.78 8.36 -7.92
C THR A 67 -4.98 9.55 -7.36
N ILE A 68 -5.29 9.98 -6.13
CA ILE A 68 -4.53 11.05 -5.45
C ILE A 68 -3.08 10.61 -5.25
N MET A 69 -2.87 9.39 -4.76
CA MET A 69 -1.54 8.83 -4.50
C MET A 69 -0.71 8.73 -5.79
N ASN A 70 -1.33 8.35 -6.91
CA ASN A 70 -0.69 8.34 -8.22
C ASN A 70 -0.20 9.74 -8.62
N THR A 71 -1.04 10.76 -8.44
CA THR A 71 -0.69 12.17 -8.71
C THR A 71 0.46 12.63 -7.82
N MET A 72 0.41 12.35 -6.53
CA MET A 72 1.48 12.72 -5.58
C MET A 72 2.80 12.02 -5.90
N THR A 73 2.75 10.76 -6.31
CA THR A 73 3.93 9.98 -6.70
C THR A 73 4.58 10.54 -7.97
N ALA A 74 3.77 10.92 -8.95
CA ALA A 74 4.25 11.56 -10.18
C ALA A 74 4.94 12.92 -9.86
N GLN A 75 4.34 13.75 -9.01
CA GLN A 75 4.92 15.01 -8.54
C GLN A 75 6.21 14.77 -7.74
N GLY A 76 6.25 13.73 -6.90
CA GLY A 76 7.44 13.32 -6.17
C GLY A 76 8.58 12.93 -7.10
N ASN A 77 8.31 12.14 -8.13
CA ASN A 77 9.29 11.76 -9.15
C ASN A 77 9.84 12.97 -9.90
N GLU A 78 8.98 13.92 -10.28
CA GLU A 78 9.40 15.17 -10.92
C GLU A 78 10.29 16.01 -10.00
N ALA A 79 9.95 16.14 -8.72
CA ALA A 79 10.76 16.85 -7.73
C ALA A 79 12.13 16.20 -7.54
N VAL A 80 12.19 14.86 -7.50
CA VAL A 80 13.45 14.11 -7.45
C VAL A 80 14.31 14.38 -8.68
N ALA A 81 13.73 14.31 -9.89
CA ALA A 81 14.47 14.59 -11.13
C ALA A 81 15.04 16.00 -11.15
N ASN A 82 14.25 16.99 -10.73
CA ASN A 82 14.70 18.39 -10.63
C ASN A 82 15.83 18.53 -9.59
N THR A 83 15.78 17.79 -8.49
CA THR A 83 16.82 17.82 -7.45
C THR A 83 18.11 17.17 -7.95
N VAL A 84 18.04 16.06 -8.69
CA VAL A 84 19.21 15.43 -9.34
C VAL A 84 19.90 16.43 -10.27
N ASN A 85 19.14 17.05 -11.17
CA ASN A 85 19.68 18.08 -12.08
C ASN A 85 20.36 19.25 -11.32
N GLN A 86 19.76 19.66 -10.18
CA GLN A 86 20.34 20.72 -9.35
C GLN A 86 21.66 20.29 -8.69
N MET A 87 21.74 19.02 -8.25
CA MET A 87 22.98 18.49 -7.67
C MET A 87 24.10 18.36 -8.71
N GLU A 88 23.79 17.96 -9.94
CA GLU A 88 24.75 17.95 -11.04
C GLU A 88 25.31 19.34 -11.34
N LEU A 89 24.45 20.37 -11.32
CA LEU A 89 24.89 21.76 -11.47
C LEU A 89 25.79 22.22 -10.32
N ILE A 90 25.49 21.80 -9.09
CA ILE A 90 26.33 22.10 -7.92
C ILE A 90 27.70 21.40 -8.07
N GLU A 91 27.74 20.14 -8.48
CA GLU A 91 28.98 19.41 -8.72
C GLU A 91 29.86 20.12 -9.77
N GLN A 92 29.30 20.48 -10.92
CA GLN A 92 30.01 21.21 -11.98
C GLN A 92 30.57 22.56 -11.50
N ARG A 93 29.76 23.31 -10.72
CA ARG A 93 30.22 24.59 -10.16
C ARG A 93 31.31 24.42 -9.12
N SER A 94 31.24 23.39 -8.31
CA SER A 94 32.26 23.05 -7.32
C SER A 94 33.57 22.66 -7.98
N GLU A 95 33.54 21.89 -9.06
CA GLU A 95 34.73 21.54 -9.86
C GLU A 95 35.35 22.79 -10.46
N HIS A 96 34.57 23.66 -11.09
CA HIS A 96 35.06 24.91 -11.66
C HIS A 96 35.68 25.84 -10.59
N PHE A 97 35.04 25.94 -9.42
CA PHE A 97 35.57 26.72 -8.31
C PHE A 97 36.92 26.15 -7.80
N SER A 98 37.03 24.82 -7.73
CA SER A 98 38.27 24.14 -7.38
C SER A 98 39.40 24.47 -8.35
N GLN A 99 39.13 24.59 -9.67
CA GLN A 99 40.11 25.00 -10.67
C GLN A 99 40.60 26.43 -10.40
N ILE A 100 39.71 27.39 -10.17
CA ILE A 100 40.03 28.79 -9.86
C ILE A 100 40.93 28.90 -8.63
N ILE A 101 40.62 28.12 -7.59
CA ILE A 101 41.41 28.11 -6.35
C ILE A 101 42.81 27.52 -6.59
N ASN A 102 42.92 26.50 -7.41
CA ASN A 102 44.24 25.92 -7.80
C ASN A 102 45.07 26.94 -8.62
N GLU A 103 44.48 27.66 -9.56
CA GLU A 103 45.14 28.74 -10.32
C GLU A 103 45.62 29.85 -9.37
N LEU A 104 44.75 30.30 -8.42
CA LEU A 104 45.14 31.30 -7.42
C LEU A 104 46.32 30.84 -6.54
N ASN A 105 46.37 29.55 -6.20
CA ASN A 105 47.49 28.97 -5.46
C ASN A 105 48.79 29.02 -6.28
N ALA A 106 48.70 28.66 -7.59
CA ALA A 106 49.85 28.75 -8.49
C ALA A 106 50.37 30.17 -8.63
N ASP A 107 49.47 31.15 -8.86
CA ASP A 107 49.83 32.58 -8.98
C ASP A 107 50.46 33.11 -7.67
N SER A 108 49.90 32.73 -6.52
CA SER A 108 50.47 33.09 -5.22
C SER A 108 51.87 32.55 -4.99
N ASN A 109 52.14 31.31 -5.45
CA ASN A 109 53.49 30.72 -5.42
C ASN A 109 54.47 31.49 -6.31
N GLU A 110 54.04 31.91 -7.51
CA GLU A 110 54.87 32.68 -8.43
C GLU A 110 55.20 34.07 -7.84
N ILE A 111 54.18 34.77 -7.24
CA ILE A 111 54.38 36.05 -6.56
C ILE A 111 55.37 35.89 -5.39
N GLY A 112 55.21 34.82 -4.58
CA GLY A 112 56.15 34.51 -3.50
C GLY A 112 57.61 34.37 -3.99
N SER A 113 57.82 33.73 -5.10
CA SER A 113 59.14 33.59 -5.73
C SER A 113 59.71 34.93 -6.22
N ILE A 114 58.84 35.78 -6.78
CA ILE A 114 59.22 37.15 -7.20
C ILE A 114 59.62 38.01 -5.99
N MET A 115 58.85 37.94 -4.88
CA MET A 115 59.17 38.64 -3.64
C MET A 115 60.51 38.23 -3.05
N GLN A 116 60.81 36.95 -3.08
CA GLN A 116 62.15 36.47 -2.66
C GLN A 116 63.27 37.05 -3.53
N MET A 117 63.06 37.11 -4.88
CA MET A 117 64.00 37.69 -5.78
C MET A 117 64.21 39.22 -5.50
N ILE A 118 63.12 39.96 -5.24
CA ILE A 118 63.17 41.39 -4.90
C ILE A 118 63.95 41.60 -3.59
N THR A 119 63.70 40.75 -2.58
CA THR A 119 64.47 40.80 -1.32
C THR A 119 65.93 40.60 -1.54
N ASN A 120 66.31 39.57 -2.34
CA ASN A 120 67.72 39.29 -2.69
C ASN A 120 68.40 40.49 -3.43
N ILE A 121 67.67 41.12 -4.40
CA ILE A 121 68.14 42.30 -5.12
C ILE A 121 68.36 43.48 -4.15
N ALA A 122 67.39 43.72 -3.24
CA ALA A 122 67.49 44.77 -2.26
C ALA A 122 68.67 44.55 -1.29
N GLU A 123 68.88 43.34 -0.82
CA GLU A 123 70.04 42.97 0.00
C GLU A 123 71.38 43.19 -0.75
N GLN A 124 71.47 42.79 -2.03
CA GLN A 124 72.65 43.05 -2.86
C GLN A 124 72.89 44.56 -3.06
N THR A 125 71.79 45.31 -3.28
CA THR A 125 71.83 46.77 -3.41
C THR A 125 72.29 47.44 -2.12
N ASN A 126 71.82 46.94 -0.98
CA ASN A 126 72.24 47.39 0.34
C ASN A 126 73.75 47.20 0.57
N LEU A 127 74.29 46.01 0.18
CA LEU A 127 75.72 45.67 0.23
C LEU A 127 76.54 46.54 -0.70
N LEU A 128 76.05 46.78 -1.92
CA LEU A 128 76.73 47.68 -2.91
C LEU A 128 76.78 49.14 -2.38
N ALA A 129 75.70 49.62 -1.83
CA ALA A 129 75.60 50.96 -1.23
C ALA A 129 76.54 51.09 -0.01
N LEU A 130 76.63 50.04 0.83
CA LEU A 130 77.54 50.05 1.96
C LEU A 130 79.01 50.07 1.47
N ASN A 131 79.35 49.32 0.49
CA ASN A 131 80.72 49.31 -0.10
C ASN A 131 81.04 50.69 -0.70
N ALA A 132 80.09 51.33 -1.41
CA ALA A 132 80.22 52.68 -1.94
C ALA A 132 80.39 53.76 -0.85
N ALA A 133 79.62 53.63 0.27
CA ALA A 133 79.74 54.52 1.41
C ALA A 133 81.11 54.44 2.09
N ILE A 134 81.66 53.21 2.22
CA ILE A 134 82.99 52.96 2.77
C ILE A 134 84.06 53.59 1.87
N GLU A 135 83.98 53.42 0.55
CA GLU A 135 84.97 54.00 -0.35
C GLU A 135 84.86 55.53 -0.47
N ALA A 136 83.65 56.10 -0.40
CA ALA A 136 83.42 57.49 -0.32
C ALA A 136 84.00 58.14 0.99
N ALA A 137 83.89 57.40 2.11
CA ALA A 137 84.55 57.84 3.37
C ALA A 137 86.07 57.79 3.27
N ARG A 138 86.59 56.83 2.51
CA ARG A 138 88.05 56.69 2.26
C ARG A 138 88.67 57.80 1.36
N ALA A 139 87.83 58.37 0.48
CA ALA A 139 88.24 59.52 -0.40
C ALA A 139 88.25 60.89 0.32
N GLY A 140 87.84 60.98 1.56
CA GLY A 140 87.87 62.13 2.36
C GLY A 140 86.95 63.26 1.84
N GLU A 141 87.45 64.51 1.81
CA GLU A 141 86.64 65.66 1.33
C GLU A 141 86.12 65.55 -0.10
N ALA A 142 86.81 64.83 -1.00
CA ALA A 142 86.40 64.62 -2.38
C ALA A 142 85.25 63.59 -2.51
N GLY A 143 85.03 62.82 -1.49
CA GLY A 143 83.97 61.76 -1.47
C GLY A 143 82.66 62.18 -0.79
N LYS A 144 82.56 63.34 -0.16
CA LYS A 144 81.36 63.73 0.63
C LYS A 144 80.02 63.68 -0.12
N GLY A 145 79.98 64.08 -1.40
CA GLY A 145 78.77 63.95 -2.23
C GLY A 145 78.35 62.53 -2.51
N PHE A 146 79.36 61.65 -2.81
CA PHE A 146 79.13 60.26 -3.03
C PHE A 146 78.67 59.50 -1.75
N ALA A 147 79.16 59.87 -0.59
CA ALA A 147 78.74 59.30 0.70
C ALA A 147 77.25 59.51 0.97
N VAL A 148 76.71 60.70 0.71
CA VAL A 148 75.30 61.04 0.86
C VAL A 148 74.42 60.21 -0.08
N VAL A 149 74.84 60.07 -1.34
CA VAL A 149 74.07 59.22 -2.33
C VAL A 149 74.15 57.78 -1.93
N ALA A 150 75.27 57.28 -1.48
CA ALA A 150 75.40 55.88 -1.00
C ALA A 150 74.50 55.62 0.24
N ASP A 151 74.47 56.51 1.22
CA ASP A 151 73.57 56.39 2.36
C ASP A 151 72.09 56.44 1.97
N GLU A 152 71.71 57.27 0.99
CA GLU A 152 70.33 57.31 0.47
C GLU A 152 69.95 56.02 -0.27
N ILE A 153 70.83 55.45 -1.13
CA ILE A 153 70.62 54.17 -1.77
C ILE A 153 70.47 53.07 -0.71
N ARG A 154 71.29 53.12 0.33
CA ARG A 154 71.23 52.19 1.45
C ARG A 154 69.85 52.18 2.14
N LYS A 155 69.32 53.40 2.49
CA LYS A 155 68.01 53.59 3.07
C LYS A 155 66.88 53.07 2.14
N LEU A 156 66.95 53.32 0.83
CA LEU A 156 65.98 52.84 -0.13
C LEU A 156 66.03 51.29 -0.23
N ALA A 157 67.20 50.68 -0.18
CA ALA A 157 67.37 49.25 -0.18
C ALA A 157 66.74 48.61 1.09
N ASP A 158 67.00 49.17 2.27
CA ASP A 158 66.39 48.75 3.52
C ASP A 158 64.86 48.89 3.51
N GLN A 159 64.33 50.03 2.96
CA GLN A 159 62.88 50.20 2.78
C GLN A 159 62.28 49.22 1.81
N THR A 160 62.98 48.86 0.72
CA THR A 160 62.57 47.86 -0.25
C THR A 160 62.50 46.49 0.38
N THR A 161 63.54 46.08 1.15
CA THR A 161 63.54 44.80 1.89
C THR A 161 62.36 44.70 2.87
N ASN A 162 62.12 45.76 3.67
CA ASN A 162 61.01 45.78 4.60
C ASN A 162 59.61 45.71 3.90
N SER A 163 59.50 46.33 2.73
CA SER A 163 58.25 46.31 1.96
C SER A 163 58.06 44.93 1.30
N ALA A 164 59.12 44.34 0.73
CA ALA A 164 59.09 43.02 0.16
C ALA A 164 58.75 41.95 1.21
N THR A 165 59.32 42.05 2.43
CA THR A 165 58.96 41.12 3.52
C THR A 165 57.47 41.22 3.90
N LYS A 166 56.89 42.43 3.99
CA LYS A 166 55.47 42.59 4.26
C LYS A 166 54.58 41.98 3.17
N VAL A 167 54.97 42.13 1.90
CA VAL A 167 54.23 41.52 0.80
C VAL A 167 54.40 39.99 0.84
N HIS A 168 55.60 39.50 1.14
CA HIS A 168 55.82 38.06 1.31
C HIS A 168 54.92 37.44 2.42
N ASP A 169 54.80 38.12 3.55
CA ASP A 169 53.94 37.65 4.64
C ASP A 169 52.45 37.62 4.21
N LEU A 170 51.97 38.62 3.46
CA LEU A 170 50.61 38.63 2.91
C LEU A 170 50.40 37.45 1.88
N ILE A 171 51.38 37.21 1.04
CA ILE A 171 51.32 36.08 0.08
C ILE A 171 51.32 34.77 0.82
N PHE A 172 52.07 34.57 1.86
CA PHE A 172 52.04 33.38 2.70
C PHE A 172 50.67 33.15 3.35
N GLU A 173 50.03 34.25 3.83
CA GLU A 173 48.66 34.19 4.36
C GLU A 173 47.66 33.80 3.27
N ILE A 174 47.78 34.33 2.05
CA ILE A 174 46.94 33.94 0.91
C ILE A 174 47.12 32.46 0.59
N GLN A 175 48.35 31.96 0.49
CA GLN A 175 48.66 30.55 0.23
C GLN A 175 48.00 29.62 1.26
N THR A 176 48.09 29.94 2.56
CA THR A 176 47.48 29.20 3.65
C THR A 176 45.94 29.15 3.53
N LYS A 177 45.34 30.33 3.21
CA LYS A 177 43.88 30.42 3.02
C LYS A 177 43.43 29.61 1.78
N THR A 178 44.22 29.67 0.71
CA THR A 178 43.93 28.93 -0.54
C THR A 178 44.02 27.42 -0.33
N GLU A 179 44.99 26.94 0.40
CA GLU A 179 45.16 25.52 0.76
C GLU A 179 43.95 25.03 1.59
N THR A 180 43.52 25.85 2.55
CA THR A 180 42.31 25.56 3.36
C THR A 180 41.05 25.51 2.47
N ALA A 181 40.94 26.40 1.48
CA ALA A 181 39.84 26.43 0.53
C ALA A 181 39.84 25.18 -0.36
N VAL A 182 40.97 24.69 -0.83
CA VAL A 182 41.13 23.43 -1.61
C VAL A 182 40.61 22.23 -0.78
N GLN A 183 41.03 22.14 0.48
CA GLN A 183 40.60 21.06 1.37
C GLN A 183 39.09 21.11 1.60
N SER A 184 38.51 22.31 1.82
CA SER A 184 37.08 22.51 2.00
C SER A 184 36.28 22.13 0.75
N MET A 185 36.82 22.43 -0.45
CA MET A 185 36.19 22.03 -1.72
C MET A 185 36.18 20.53 -1.93
N ALA A 186 37.27 19.82 -1.57
CA ALA A 186 37.32 18.37 -1.64
C ALA A 186 36.26 17.69 -0.74
N ALA A 187 36.08 18.23 0.49
CA ALA A 187 35.04 17.78 1.39
C ALA A 187 33.63 18.04 0.80
N ASN A 188 33.40 19.28 0.29
CA ASN A 188 32.13 19.64 -0.33
C ASN A 188 31.76 18.74 -1.52
N ASN A 189 32.72 18.40 -2.38
CA ASN A 189 32.48 17.48 -3.49
C ASN A 189 32.07 16.07 -3.02
N THR A 190 32.63 15.61 -1.91
CA THR A 190 32.22 14.33 -1.31
C THR A 190 30.79 14.39 -0.80
N GLU A 191 30.43 15.46 -0.07
CA GLU A 191 29.06 15.67 0.45
C GLU A 191 28.03 15.78 -0.67
N VAL A 192 28.36 16.45 -1.77
CA VAL A 192 27.49 16.57 -2.96
C VAL A 192 27.24 15.20 -3.59
N ARG A 193 28.27 14.35 -3.74
CA ARG A 193 28.13 13.00 -4.29
C ARG A 193 27.30 12.10 -3.37
N GLU A 194 27.52 12.17 -2.08
CA GLU A 194 26.70 11.43 -1.11
C GLU A 194 25.24 11.89 -1.15
N GLY A 195 25.01 13.21 -1.21
CA GLY A 195 23.68 13.80 -1.37
C GLY A 195 22.98 13.32 -2.65
N THR A 196 23.71 13.28 -3.77
CA THR A 196 23.18 12.76 -5.05
C THR A 196 22.79 11.28 -4.95
N ALA A 197 23.61 10.46 -4.29
CA ALA A 197 23.30 9.05 -4.07
C ALA A 197 22.02 8.85 -3.22
N LEU A 198 21.84 9.66 -2.17
CA LEU A 198 20.63 9.65 -1.36
C LEU A 198 19.37 10.05 -2.17
N ILE A 199 19.48 11.04 -3.03
CA ILE A 199 18.39 11.48 -3.90
C ILE A 199 17.99 10.37 -4.88
N HIS A 200 18.95 9.64 -5.46
CA HIS A 200 18.65 8.46 -6.29
C HIS A 200 17.93 7.36 -5.52
N GLN A 201 18.26 7.13 -4.23
CA GLN A 201 17.52 6.20 -3.39
C GLN A 201 16.06 6.64 -3.19
N VAL A 202 15.84 7.94 -2.96
CA VAL A 202 14.48 8.51 -2.86
C VAL A 202 13.71 8.31 -4.17
N GLY A 203 14.35 8.51 -5.33
CA GLY A 203 13.75 8.23 -6.64
C GLY A 203 13.30 6.78 -6.78
N ASN A 204 14.13 5.84 -6.37
CA ASN A 204 13.77 4.41 -6.38
C ASN A 204 12.59 4.10 -5.44
N MET A 205 12.49 4.79 -4.30
CA MET A 205 11.32 4.64 -3.40
C MET A 205 10.03 5.12 -4.08
N PHE A 206 10.05 6.26 -4.77
CA PHE A 206 8.88 6.73 -5.52
C PHE A 206 8.50 5.78 -6.66
N ALA A 207 9.46 5.20 -7.37
CA ALA A 207 9.18 4.18 -8.40
C ALA A 207 8.51 2.93 -7.80
N ASN A 208 8.94 2.48 -6.62
CA ASN A 208 8.30 1.37 -5.91
C ASN A 208 6.89 1.73 -5.44
N ILE A 209 6.67 2.95 -4.96
CA ILE A 209 5.33 3.45 -4.59
C ILE A 209 4.42 3.44 -5.83
N GLN A 210 4.91 3.90 -6.98
CA GLN A 210 4.14 3.88 -8.24
C GLN A 210 3.68 2.46 -8.58
N THR A 211 4.59 1.48 -8.54
CA THR A 211 4.26 0.07 -8.80
C THR A 211 3.21 -0.47 -7.82
N SER A 212 3.29 -0.05 -6.55
CA SER A 212 2.32 -0.45 -5.53
C SER A 212 0.94 0.16 -5.79
N VAL A 213 0.89 1.42 -6.23
CA VAL A 213 -0.36 2.12 -6.58
C VAL A 213 -1.00 1.47 -7.81
N ASP A 214 -0.23 1.11 -8.83
CA ASP A 214 -0.74 0.41 -10.01
C ASP A 214 -1.32 -0.96 -9.64
N THR A 215 -0.65 -1.69 -8.75
CA THR A 215 -1.16 -2.97 -8.22
C THR A 215 -2.47 -2.77 -7.44
N LEU A 216 -2.52 -1.75 -6.59
CA LEU A 216 -3.73 -1.39 -5.82
C LEU A 216 -4.91 -1.05 -6.76
N THR A 217 -4.66 -0.33 -7.84
CA THR A 217 -5.69 0.01 -8.84
C THR A 217 -6.28 -1.25 -9.48
N ASN A 218 -5.46 -2.21 -9.86
CA ASN A 218 -5.95 -3.49 -10.40
C ASN A 218 -6.77 -4.28 -9.36
N GLN A 219 -6.35 -4.28 -8.09
CA GLN A 219 -7.11 -4.95 -7.02
C GLN A 219 -8.47 -4.28 -6.75
N ILE A 220 -8.56 -2.97 -6.94
CA ILE A 220 -9.81 -2.21 -6.83
C ILE A 220 -10.78 -2.64 -7.94
N ASP A 221 -10.31 -2.76 -9.18
CA ASP A 221 -11.15 -3.22 -10.31
C ASP A 221 -11.67 -4.64 -10.08
N ASP A 222 -10.83 -5.54 -9.56
CA ASP A 222 -11.22 -6.90 -9.19
C ASP A 222 -12.28 -6.91 -8.07
N LEU A 223 -12.15 -6.04 -7.06
CA LEU A 223 -13.12 -5.92 -5.97
C LEU A 223 -14.48 -5.38 -6.45
N LEU A 224 -14.49 -4.43 -7.38
CA LEU A 224 -15.74 -3.93 -7.97
C LEU A 224 -16.44 -5.04 -8.77
N ALA A 225 -15.71 -5.77 -9.61
CA ALA A 225 -16.26 -6.90 -10.36
C ALA A 225 -16.81 -7.99 -9.43
N LEU A 226 -16.08 -8.33 -8.35
CA LEU A 226 -16.53 -9.28 -7.34
C LEU A 226 -17.79 -8.79 -6.62
N SER A 227 -17.90 -7.50 -6.31
CA SER A 227 -19.10 -6.92 -5.68
C SER A 227 -20.34 -7.03 -6.58
N GLU A 228 -20.18 -6.83 -7.89
CA GLU A 228 -21.25 -7.03 -8.86
C GLU A 228 -21.69 -8.52 -8.95
N GLU A 229 -20.72 -9.45 -8.98
CA GLU A 229 -21.01 -10.89 -8.98
C GLU A 229 -21.71 -11.33 -7.68
N MET A 230 -21.26 -10.83 -6.53
CA MET A 230 -21.91 -11.10 -5.24
C MET A 230 -23.32 -10.56 -5.20
N SER A 231 -23.60 -9.38 -5.78
CA SER A 231 -24.94 -8.80 -5.87
C SER A 231 -25.87 -9.69 -6.69
N ALA A 232 -25.43 -10.10 -7.89
CA ALA A 232 -26.20 -11.00 -8.74
C ALA A 232 -26.48 -12.36 -8.07
N SER A 233 -25.46 -12.92 -7.39
CA SER A 233 -25.61 -14.16 -6.61
C SER A 233 -26.57 -14.02 -5.46
N SER A 234 -26.56 -12.90 -4.75
CA SER A 234 -27.48 -12.58 -3.65
C SER A 234 -28.93 -12.50 -4.13
N GLU A 235 -29.16 -11.86 -5.27
CA GLU A 235 -30.48 -11.78 -5.91
C GLU A 235 -30.99 -13.19 -6.30
N GLN A 236 -30.14 -14.01 -6.89
CA GLN A 236 -30.49 -15.38 -7.26
C GLN A 236 -30.85 -16.26 -6.05
N VAL A 237 -30.04 -16.17 -4.98
CA VAL A 237 -30.34 -16.89 -3.72
C VAL A 237 -31.67 -16.39 -3.13
N SER A 238 -31.92 -15.09 -3.14
CA SER A 238 -33.18 -14.52 -2.64
C SER A 238 -34.40 -15.02 -3.44
N ALA A 239 -34.30 -15.11 -4.75
CA ALA A 239 -35.34 -15.69 -5.60
C ALA A 239 -35.58 -17.17 -5.28
N SER A 240 -34.52 -17.94 -5.11
CA SER A 240 -34.61 -19.38 -4.75
C SER A 240 -35.25 -19.58 -3.37
N VAL A 241 -34.92 -18.74 -2.38
CA VAL A 241 -35.53 -18.75 -1.04
C VAL A 241 -37.03 -18.48 -1.12
N GLN A 242 -37.44 -17.56 -1.98
CA GLN A 242 -38.84 -17.21 -2.17
C GLN A 242 -39.62 -18.36 -2.82
N GLU A 243 -39.02 -19.08 -3.77
CA GLU A 243 -39.59 -20.27 -4.39
C GLU A 243 -39.73 -21.43 -3.39
N ILE A 244 -38.71 -21.69 -2.57
CA ILE A 244 -38.74 -22.70 -1.51
C ILE A 244 -39.85 -22.38 -0.49
N SER A 245 -39.97 -21.11 -0.08
CA SER A 245 -41.04 -20.67 0.84
C SER A 245 -42.42 -20.91 0.25
N SER A 246 -42.64 -20.58 -1.03
CA SER A 246 -43.90 -20.84 -1.72
C SER A 246 -44.19 -22.36 -1.79
N THR A 247 -43.19 -23.17 -2.09
CA THR A 247 -43.28 -24.64 -2.15
C THR A 247 -43.66 -25.22 -0.78
N ALA A 248 -43.08 -24.71 0.28
CA ALA A 248 -43.38 -25.12 1.66
C ALA A 248 -44.85 -24.81 2.03
N ILE A 249 -45.32 -23.62 1.67
CA ILE A 249 -46.74 -23.24 1.89
C ILE A 249 -47.69 -24.18 1.10
N HIS A 250 -47.43 -24.40 -0.18
CA HIS A 250 -48.24 -25.31 -0.98
C HIS A 250 -48.18 -26.75 -0.49
N SER A 251 -47.04 -27.21 0.04
CA SER A 251 -46.93 -28.52 0.66
C SER A 251 -47.77 -28.70 1.90
N ALA A 252 -47.84 -27.62 2.74
CA ALA A 252 -48.70 -27.59 3.91
C ALA A 252 -50.19 -27.60 3.51
N GLU A 253 -50.60 -26.84 2.51
CA GLU A 253 -51.98 -26.82 1.98
C GLU A 253 -52.37 -28.20 1.43
N ALA A 254 -51.56 -28.81 0.57
CA ALA A 254 -51.82 -30.14 0.06
C ALA A 254 -51.86 -31.20 1.16
N SER A 255 -51.04 -31.08 2.19
CA SER A 255 -51.06 -31.97 3.35
C SER A 255 -52.36 -31.85 4.15
N ASN A 256 -52.92 -30.66 4.28
CA ASN A 256 -54.21 -30.46 4.95
C ASN A 256 -55.36 -31.09 4.15
N GLU A 257 -55.33 -31.05 2.81
CA GLU A 257 -56.30 -31.75 1.99
C GLU A 257 -56.23 -33.27 2.17
N VAL A 258 -55.00 -33.79 2.17
CA VAL A 258 -54.78 -35.24 2.41
C VAL A 258 -55.21 -35.62 3.84
N ALA A 259 -55.02 -34.75 4.83
CA ALA A 259 -55.51 -35.00 6.19
C ALA A 259 -57.04 -35.16 6.23
N ALA A 260 -57.74 -34.25 5.55
CA ALA A 260 -59.23 -34.32 5.47
C ALA A 260 -59.72 -35.63 4.80
N VAL A 261 -59.08 -36.04 3.70
CA VAL A 261 -59.39 -37.30 3.03
C VAL A 261 -59.05 -38.51 3.93
N THR A 262 -57.99 -38.43 4.70
CA THR A 262 -57.55 -39.48 5.63
C THR A 262 -58.56 -39.64 6.78
N GLU A 263 -59.09 -38.55 7.32
CA GLU A 263 -60.18 -38.57 8.33
C GLU A 263 -61.47 -39.21 7.78
N GLN A 264 -61.85 -38.84 6.53
CA GLN A 264 -63.00 -39.49 5.86
C GLN A 264 -62.74 -40.96 5.65
N GLN A 265 -61.52 -41.39 5.27
CA GLN A 265 -61.14 -42.77 5.08
C GLN A 265 -61.24 -43.57 6.39
N LEU A 266 -60.82 -42.99 7.54
CA LEU A 266 -60.96 -43.62 8.85
C LEU A 266 -62.44 -43.85 9.20
N ALA A 267 -63.32 -42.88 8.95
CA ALA A 267 -64.74 -43.00 9.17
C ALA A 267 -65.39 -44.08 8.31
N MET A 268 -65.00 -44.16 7.03
CA MET A 268 -65.46 -45.25 6.14
C MET A 268 -64.97 -46.65 6.59
N ILE A 269 -63.74 -46.77 7.08
CA ILE A 269 -63.16 -48.01 7.61
C ILE A 269 -63.97 -48.44 8.84
N GLU A 270 -64.35 -47.53 9.72
CA GLU A 270 -65.18 -47.80 10.89
C GLU A 270 -66.62 -48.30 10.50
N GLU A 271 -67.26 -47.66 9.50
CA GLU A 271 -68.55 -48.03 8.96
C GLU A 271 -68.51 -49.43 8.33
N VAL A 272 -67.46 -49.72 7.50
CA VAL A 272 -67.28 -51.06 6.92
C VAL A 272 -67.00 -52.09 8.00
N GLY A 273 -66.31 -51.74 9.08
CA GLY A 273 -66.09 -52.58 10.26
C GLY A 273 -67.41 -52.95 10.96
N GLN A 274 -68.30 -51.99 11.17
CA GLN A 274 -69.63 -52.22 11.74
C GLN A 274 -70.48 -53.12 10.83
N ALA A 275 -70.54 -52.84 9.53
CA ALA A 275 -71.25 -53.63 8.57
C ALA A 275 -70.74 -55.10 8.53
N THR A 276 -69.40 -55.27 8.61
CA THR A 276 -68.77 -56.63 8.63
C THR A 276 -69.13 -57.40 9.90
N GLN A 277 -69.15 -56.67 11.05
CA GLN A 277 -69.60 -57.29 12.32
C GLN A 277 -71.03 -57.81 12.23
N THR A 278 -71.94 -56.95 11.69
CA THR A 278 -73.34 -57.33 11.46
C THR A 278 -73.49 -58.51 10.55
N LEU A 279 -72.70 -58.57 9.44
CA LEU A 279 -72.65 -59.73 8.54
C LEU A 279 -72.15 -60.98 9.23
N LYS A 280 -71.21 -60.88 10.16
CA LYS A 280 -70.68 -62.02 10.94
C LYS A 280 -71.77 -62.58 11.88
N GLU A 281 -72.53 -61.74 12.52
CA GLU A 281 -73.66 -62.09 13.39
C GLU A 281 -74.77 -62.76 12.60
N MET A 282 -75.18 -62.18 11.45
CA MET A 282 -76.16 -62.80 10.55
C MET A 282 -75.73 -64.16 10.01
N SER A 283 -74.47 -64.31 9.64
CA SER A 283 -73.87 -65.58 9.17
C SER A 283 -73.87 -66.61 10.29
N HIS A 284 -73.62 -66.20 11.53
CA HIS A 284 -73.69 -67.08 12.67
C HIS A 284 -75.13 -67.59 12.94
N GLU A 285 -76.11 -66.67 12.96
CA GLU A 285 -77.51 -66.98 13.13
C GLU A 285 -78.02 -67.92 11.99
N LEU A 286 -77.63 -67.62 10.76
CA LEU A 286 -77.98 -68.47 9.62
C LEU A 286 -77.41 -69.91 9.76
N ASN A 287 -76.16 -70.04 10.19
CA ASN A 287 -75.53 -71.32 10.46
C ASN A 287 -76.24 -72.06 11.63
N GLU A 288 -76.55 -71.38 12.67
CA GLU A 288 -77.34 -71.97 13.78
C GLU A 288 -78.71 -72.44 13.30
N SER A 289 -79.45 -71.58 12.54
CA SER A 289 -80.73 -71.99 11.95
C SER A 289 -80.62 -73.17 11.03
N THR A 290 -79.60 -73.25 10.18
CA THR A 290 -79.35 -74.39 9.25
C THR A 290 -79.03 -75.61 10.02
N ARG A 291 -78.28 -75.56 11.11
CA ARG A 291 -78.02 -76.72 12.02
C ARG A 291 -79.24 -77.27 12.65
N ARG A 292 -80.24 -76.40 13.02
CA ARG A 292 -81.52 -76.86 13.55
C ARG A 292 -82.42 -77.55 12.56
N PHE A 293 -82.23 -77.32 11.24
CA PHE A 293 -83.02 -78.02 10.18
C PHE A 293 -82.31 -79.25 9.65
N LYS A 294 -81.08 -79.58 10.06
CA LYS A 294 -80.46 -80.89 9.77
C LYS A 294 -80.86 -81.88 10.88
N ILE A 295 -82.03 -82.57 10.66
CA ILE A 295 -82.39 -83.82 11.28
C ILE A 295 -81.99 -84.92 10.33
#